data_50774ae82bef00f233b602119665b148
#
_entry.id   50774ae82bef00f233b602119665b148
#
_cell.length_a   1.000
_cell.length_b   1.000
_cell.length_c   1.000
_cell.angle_alpha   90.00
_cell.angle_beta   90.00
_cell.angle_gamma   90.00
#
_symmetry.space_group_name_H-M   'P 1'
#
loop_
_entity.id
_entity.type
_entity.pdbx_description
1 polymer ?
#
loop_
_entity_poly.entity_id
_entity_poly.type
_entity_poly.pdbx_seq_one_letter_code
_entity_poly.pdbx_strand_id
1 'polypeptide(L)'
;MNRDSNKHTYIFSALMVVSVAFVLSFTSESLKDLQNANVKKEKMQNILSTVGINVTRDESELLYKDYISEELSLKSDGTIDSEINAFNINLALEVKKDLDIQRYPLYIANVENEKFYVIPLRGAGLWSEIWGYIALREDINTIKGVSFDHKSETAGLGAEITEDWFINSFNEEKIKDLQGEFVGIYVSKTNNDPENNDKTDNEIDAISGATITGDGVSDMITERVQNYLPYFNNITNE
;
A
#
# COMPACT_ATOMS: atom_id res chain seq x y z
N MET A 1 -45.93 32.94 5.77
CA MET A 1 -44.58 33.49 5.72
C MET A 1 -44.31 33.88 4.27
N ASN A 2 -43.93 35.15 4.00
CA ASN A 2 -43.67 35.60 2.63
C ASN A 2 -42.43 34.85 2.08
N ARG A 3 -42.59 34.07 0.98
CA ARG A 3 -41.50 33.24 0.41
C ARG A 3 -40.36 34.06 -0.16
N ASP A 4 -40.61 35.34 -0.50
CA ASP A 4 -39.60 36.24 -1.09
C ASP A 4 -38.86 37.07 -0.04
N SER A 5 -39.06 36.79 1.25
CA SER A 5 -38.36 37.52 2.31
C SER A 5 -36.99 36.87 2.61
N ASN A 6 -35.95 37.69 2.79
CA ASN A 6 -34.61 37.25 3.20
C ASN A 6 -34.67 36.34 4.44
N LYS A 7 -35.55 36.64 5.39
CA LYS A 7 -35.74 35.84 6.60
C LYS A 7 -36.20 34.41 6.29
N HIS A 8 -37.13 34.25 5.33
CA HIS A 8 -37.55 32.92 4.88
C HIS A 8 -36.40 32.16 4.24
N THR A 9 -35.64 32.81 3.37
CA THR A 9 -34.49 32.20 2.68
C THR A 9 -33.43 31.73 3.69
N TYR A 10 -33.06 32.55 4.67
CA TYR A 10 -32.09 32.15 5.71
C TYR A 10 -32.58 30.98 6.55
N ILE A 11 -33.82 30.98 7.01
CA ILE A 11 -34.39 29.88 7.81
C ILE A 11 -34.44 28.60 6.98
N PHE A 12 -34.92 28.69 5.74
CA PHE A 12 -34.98 27.53 4.84
C PHE A 12 -33.59 26.94 4.57
N SER A 13 -32.62 27.78 4.22
CA SER A 13 -31.24 27.35 3.99
C SER A 13 -30.62 26.69 5.21
N ALA A 14 -30.80 27.29 6.39
CA ALA A 14 -30.30 26.74 7.64
C ALA A 14 -30.91 25.36 7.95
N LEU A 15 -32.26 25.24 7.81
CA LEU A 15 -32.94 23.97 8.04
C LEU A 15 -32.50 22.91 7.05
N MET A 16 -32.32 23.26 5.76
CA MET A 16 -31.83 22.35 4.75
C MET A 16 -30.43 21.83 5.06
N VAL A 17 -29.51 22.75 5.40
CA VAL A 17 -28.12 22.38 5.76
C VAL A 17 -28.10 21.47 6.99
N VAL A 18 -28.85 21.82 8.05
CA VAL A 18 -28.93 20.99 9.27
C VAL A 18 -29.51 19.60 8.96
N SER A 19 -30.58 19.54 8.14
CA SER A 19 -31.20 18.26 7.79
C SER A 19 -30.27 17.37 6.97
N VAL A 20 -29.58 17.94 5.98
CA VAL A 20 -28.59 17.19 5.18
C VAL A 20 -27.42 16.73 6.03
N ALA A 21 -26.86 17.61 6.87
CA ALA A 21 -25.75 17.27 7.75
C ALA A 21 -26.13 16.14 8.73
N PHE A 22 -27.35 16.19 9.29
CA PHE A 22 -27.85 15.14 10.17
C PHE A 22 -27.96 13.79 9.46
N VAL A 23 -28.60 13.76 8.28
CA VAL A 23 -28.75 12.52 7.49
C VAL A 23 -27.39 11.94 7.12
N LEU A 24 -26.45 12.77 6.65
CA LEU A 24 -25.09 12.31 6.28
C LEU A 24 -24.34 11.78 7.49
N SER A 25 -24.38 12.50 8.61
CA SER A 25 -23.70 12.08 9.85
C SER A 25 -24.29 10.77 10.40
N PHE A 26 -25.62 10.66 10.45
CA PHE A 26 -26.29 9.44 10.90
C PHE A 26 -25.98 8.23 10.00
N THR A 27 -26.04 8.42 8.67
CA THR A 27 -25.70 7.35 7.73
C THR A 27 -24.24 6.93 7.85
N SER A 28 -23.33 7.90 7.95
CA SER A 28 -21.89 7.62 8.12
C SER A 28 -21.62 6.80 9.38
N GLU A 29 -22.18 7.20 10.52
CA GLU A 29 -21.99 6.48 11.79
C GLU A 29 -22.63 5.09 11.76
N SER A 30 -23.82 4.96 11.16
CA SER A 30 -24.52 3.66 11.04
C SER A 30 -23.77 2.66 10.16
N LEU A 31 -22.97 3.12 9.20
CA LEU A 31 -22.21 2.26 8.27
C LEU A 31 -20.75 2.03 8.71
N LYS A 32 -20.30 2.67 9.75
CA LYS A 32 -18.89 2.67 10.18
C LYS A 32 -18.32 1.28 10.44
N ASP A 33 -19.07 0.41 11.11
CA ASP A 33 -18.62 -0.96 11.40
C ASP A 33 -18.48 -1.79 10.13
N LEU A 34 -19.43 -1.63 9.19
CA LEU A 34 -19.37 -2.30 7.88
C LEU A 34 -18.18 -1.78 7.05
N GLN A 35 -17.94 -0.46 7.07
CA GLN A 35 -16.80 0.14 6.39
C GLN A 35 -15.48 -0.39 6.97
N ASN A 36 -15.34 -0.42 8.30
CA ASN A 36 -14.16 -0.94 8.97
C ASN A 36 -13.91 -2.42 8.65
N ALA A 37 -14.97 -3.24 8.60
CA ALA A 37 -14.88 -4.64 8.21
C ALA A 37 -14.42 -4.78 6.75
N ASN A 38 -14.96 -3.96 5.84
CA ASN A 38 -14.55 -3.96 4.43
C ASN A 38 -13.09 -3.54 4.24
N VAL A 39 -12.63 -2.50 4.93
CA VAL A 39 -11.22 -2.06 4.90
C VAL A 39 -10.27 -3.16 5.38
N LYS A 40 -10.66 -3.91 6.43
CA LYS A 40 -9.86 -5.06 6.89
C LYS A 40 -9.78 -6.17 5.84
N LYS A 41 -10.91 -6.52 5.23
CA LYS A 41 -10.97 -7.54 4.17
C LYS A 41 -10.17 -7.13 2.95
N GLU A 42 -10.25 -5.87 2.55
CA GLU A 42 -9.48 -5.30 1.44
C GLU A 42 -7.97 -5.32 1.72
N LYS A 43 -7.56 -4.98 2.94
CA LYS A 43 -6.17 -5.13 3.39
C LYS A 43 -5.68 -6.57 3.23
N MET A 44 -6.48 -7.55 3.64
CA MET A 44 -6.16 -8.98 3.48
C MET A 44 -6.06 -9.39 2.01
N GLN A 45 -7.00 -8.92 1.15
CA GLN A 45 -6.95 -9.16 -0.29
C GLN A 45 -5.66 -8.61 -0.92
N ASN A 46 -5.31 -7.36 -0.59
CA ASN A 46 -4.12 -6.70 -1.15
C ASN A 46 -2.82 -7.41 -0.71
N ILE A 47 -2.74 -7.88 0.53
CA ILE A 47 -1.61 -8.68 0.99
C ILE A 47 -1.52 -9.99 0.22
N LEU A 48 -2.63 -10.73 0.09
CA LEU A 48 -2.67 -12.01 -0.61
C LEU A 48 -2.38 -11.88 -2.11
N SER A 49 -2.85 -10.82 -2.76
CA SER A 49 -2.63 -10.58 -4.19
C SER A 49 -1.14 -10.46 -4.54
N THR A 50 -0.32 -9.87 -3.64
CA THR A 50 1.13 -9.72 -3.87
C THR A 50 1.88 -11.05 -3.92
N VAL A 51 1.33 -12.08 -3.30
CA VAL A 51 1.90 -13.44 -3.34
C VAL A 51 1.20 -14.34 -4.37
N GLY A 52 0.35 -13.74 -5.23
CA GLY A 52 -0.33 -14.43 -6.33
C GLY A 52 -1.66 -15.10 -5.94
N ILE A 53 -2.19 -14.85 -4.75
CA ILE A 53 -3.46 -15.40 -4.26
C ILE A 53 -4.58 -14.37 -4.46
N ASN A 54 -5.28 -14.47 -5.57
CA ASN A 54 -6.42 -13.60 -5.88
C ASN A 54 -7.71 -14.16 -5.28
N VAL A 55 -8.33 -13.41 -4.39
CA VAL A 55 -9.50 -13.83 -3.62
C VAL A 55 -10.61 -12.79 -3.65
N THR A 56 -11.84 -13.23 -3.48
CA THR A 56 -12.95 -12.32 -3.23
C THR A 56 -12.88 -11.76 -1.81
N ARG A 57 -13.58 -10.65 -1.58
CA ARG A 57 -13.64 -10.01 -0.25
C ARG A 57 -14.16 -10.95 0.84
N ASP A 58 -15.06 -11.87 0.51
CA ASP A 58 -15.65 -12.78 1.49
C ASP A 58 -14.73 -13.97 1.82
N GLU A 59 -13.87 -14.38 0.90
CA GLU A 59 -12.88 -15.43 1.09
C GLU A 59 -11.60 -14.94 1.76
N SER A 60 -11.36 -13.61 1.74
CA SER A 60 -10.09 -13.01 2.15
C SER A 60 -9.68 -13.37 3.58
N GLU A 61 -10.62 -13.40 4.53
CA GLU A 61 -10.31 -13.70 5.93
C GLU A 61 -9.90 -15.16 6.16
N LEU A 62 -10.51 -16.09 5.43
CA LEU A 62 -10.17 -17.51 5.53
C LEU A 62 -8.79 -17.77 4.94
N LEU A 63 -8.58 -17.34 3.69
CA LEU A 63 -7.33 -17.58 2.98
C LEU A 63 -6.16 -16.78 3.56
N TYR A 64 -6.42 -15.60 4.13
CA TYR A 64 -5.39 -14.87 4.87
C TYR A 64 -4.84 -15.69 6.04
N LYS A 65 -5.68 -16.36 6.82
CA LYS A 65 -5.26 -17.23 7.93
C LYS A 65 -4.52 -18.48 7.45
N ASP A 66 -4.84 -18.97 6.26
CA ASP A 66 -4.19 -20.16 5.70
C ASP A 66 -2.79 -19.86 5.15
N TYR A 67 -2.59 -18.68 4.54
CA TYR A 67 -1.35 -18.33 3.86
C TYR A 67 -0.41 -17.42 4.66
N ILE A 68 -0.95 -16.54 5.53
CA ILE A 68 -0.11 -15.68 6.38
C ILE A 68 0.22 -16.38 7.68
N SER A 69 1.47 -16.80 7.79
CA SER A 69 1.96 -17.55 8.95
C SER A 69 2.31 -16.65 10.14
N GLU A 70 2.81 -15.43 9.86
CA GLU A 70 3.25 -14.50 10.90
C GLU A 70 2.92 -13.06 10.55
N GLU A 71 2.59 -12.28 11.58
CA GLU A 71 2.40 -10.83 11.53
C GLU A 71 3.37 -10.18 12.52
N LEU A 72 4.41 -9.55 12.02
CA LEU A 72 5.48 -8.98 12.85
C LEU A 72 5.38 -7.46 12.91
N SER A 73 5.49 -6.90 14.10
CA SER A 73 5.70 -5.47 14.32
C SER A 73 7.19 -5.24 14.59
N LEU A 74 7.88 -4.57 13.69
CA LEU A 74 9.32 -4.34 13.80
C LEU A 74 9.61 -2.94 14.35
N LYS A 75 10.71 -2.81 15.11
CA LYS A 75 11.31 -1.54 15.50
C LYS A 75 12.35 -1.10 14.47
N SER A 76 12.83 0.12 14.57
CA SER A 76 13.84 0.69 13.67
C SER A 76 15.19 -0.05 13.66
N ASP A 77 15.49 -0.77 14.72
CA ASP A 77 16.70 -1.63 14.84
C ASP A 77 16.50 -3.05 14.30
N GLY A 78 15.31 -3.36 13.73
CA GLY A 78 14.95 -4.66 13.22
C GLY A 78 14.49 -5.67 14.30
N THR A 79 14.40 -5.28 15.56
CA THR A 79 13.87 -6.18 16.60
C THR A 79 12.34 -6.24 16.57
N ILE A 80 11.78 -7.38 16.98
CA ILE A 80 10.33 -7.60 17.00
C ILE A 80 9.75 -6.97 18.28
N ASP A 81 8.65 -6.22 18.11
CA ASP A 81 7.81 -5.71 19.18
C ASP A 81 6.55 -6.59 19.30
N SER A 82 6.58 -7.56 20.20
CA SER A 82 5.47 -8.51 20.39
C SER A 82 4.24 -7.92 21.11
N GLU A 83 4.35 -6.70 21.65
CA GLU A 83 3.23 -6.03 22.33
C GLU A 83 2.27 -5.38 21.35
N ILE A 84 2.72 -5.11 20.10
CA ILE A 84 1.95 -4.41 19.08
C ILE A 84 1.53 -5.38 17.98
N ASN A 85 0.22 -5.50 17.77
CA ASN A 85 -0.32 -6.29 16.65
C ASN A 85 -0.07 -5.58 15.32
N ALA A 86 0.71 -6.19 14.43
CA ALA A 86 1.12 -5.65 13.15
C ALA A 86 -0.06 -5.33 12.22
N PHE A 87 -1.09 -6.16 12.23
CA PHE A 87 -2.27 -5.94 11.40
C PHE A 87 -3.01 -4.64 11.74
N ASN A 88 -2.99 -4.24 13.01
CA ASN A 88 -3.68 -3.04 13.48
C ASN A 88 -2.86 -1.74 13.32
N ILE A 89 -1.60 -1.83 12.89
CA ILE A 89 -0.77 -0.66 12.63
C ILE A 89 -1.37 0.15 11.48
N ASN A 90 -1.64 1.43 11.74
CA ASN A 90 -2.04 2.40 10.73
C ASN A 90 -0.80 3.09 10.15
N LEU A 91 -0.35 2.62 9.00
CA LEU A 91 0.86 3.12 8.37
C LEU A 91 0.80 4.63 8.06
N ALA A 92 -0.39 5.19 7.79
CA ALA A 92 -0.57 6.63 7.57
C ALA A 92 -0.25 7.49 8.81
N LEU A 93 -0.37 6.90 9.99
CA LEU A 93 0.00 7.56 11.25
C LEU A 93 1.45 7.24 11.62
N GLU A 94 1.91 6.01 11.34
CA GLU A 94 3.28 5.61 11.67
C GLU A 94 4.33 6.45 10.93
N VAL A 95 4.18 6.68 9.63
CA VAL A 95 5.13 7.47 8.83
C VAL A 95 5.28 8.94 9.26
N LYS A 96 4.41 9.41 10.16
CA LYS A 96 4.45 10.78 10.73
C LYS A 96 5.18 10.85 12.07
N LYS A 97 5.50 9.71 12.67
CA LYS A 97 6.23 9.62 13.93
C LYS A 97 7.73 9.76 13.70
N ASP A 98 8.47 10.07 14.74
CA ASP A 98 9.94 10.00 14.72
C ASP A 98 10.39 8.54 14.49
N LEU A 99 11.47 8.37 13.74
CA LEU A 99 11.94 7.04 13.27
C LEU A 99 12.16 6.03 14.39
N ASP A 100 12.62 6.47 15.56
CA ASP A 100 12.92 5.63 16.73
C ASP A 100 11.66 5.03 17.38
N ILE A 101 10.51 5.66 17.22
CA ILE A 101 9.23 5.20 17.77
C ILE A 101 8.29 4.61 16.72
N GLN A 102 8.67 4.64 15.43
CA GLN A 102 7.88 4.01 14.37
C GLN A 102 7.84 2.49 14.56
N ARG A 103 6.77 1.89 14.05
CA ARG A 103 6.62 0.44 13.95
C ARG A 103 6.37 0.06 12.49
N TYR A 104 7.09 -0.95 12.04
CA TYR A 104 7.07 -1.44 10.67
C TYR A 104 6.39 -2.80 10.61
N PRO A 105 5.13 -2.86 10.14
CA PRO A 105 4.42 -4.13 10.03
C PRO A 105 4.98 -4.97 8.88
N LEU A 106 5.27 -6.23 9.14
CA LEU A 106 5.74 -7.21 8.17
C LEU A 106 4.85 -8.44 8.24
N TYR A 107 4.44 -8.96 7.08
CA TYR A 107 3.64 -10.17 6.97
C TYR A 107 4.47 -11.26 6.32
N ILE A 108 4.52 -12.45 6.93
CA ILE A 108 5.21 -13.60 6.37
C ILE A 108 4.17 -14.52 5.77
N ALA A 109 4.22 -14.72 4.46
CA ALA A 109 3.33 -15.61 3.73
C ALA A 109 4.06 -16.91 3.35
N ASN A 110 3.34 -18.03 3.39
CA ASN A 110 3.82 -19.30 2.89
C ASN A 110 2.84 -19.79 1.82
N VAL A 111 3.31 -19.88 0.58
CA VAL A 111 2.53 -20.32 -0.58
C VAL A 111 3.32 -21.41 -1.29
N GLU A 112 2.73 -22.60 -1.48
CA GLU A 112 3.38 -23.73 -2.18
C GLU A 112 4.77 -24.13 -1.63
N ASN A 113 4.97 -23.99 -0.31
CA ASN A 113 6.24 -24.18 0.41
C ASN A 113 7.32 -23.11 0.14
N GLU A 114 6.99 -22.02 -0.51
CA GLU A 114 7.86 -20.84 -0.62
C GLU A 114 7.46 -19.78 0.41
N LYS A 115 8.47 -19.14 1.01
CA LYS A 115 8.30 -18.04 1.95
C LYS A 115 8.39 -16.71 1.24
N PHE A 116 7.47 -15.80 1.60
CA PHE A 116 7.45 -14.43 1.10
C PHE A 116 7.35 -13.44 2.25
N TYR A 117 8.00 -12.29 2.08
CA TYR A 117 7.96 -11.16 3.00
C TYR A 117 7.11 -10.05 2.38
N VAL A 118 5.93 -9.79 2.93
CA VAL A 118 5.03 -8.76 2.43
C VAL A 118 5.16 -7.50 3.27
N ILE A 119 5.61 -6.44 2.62
CA ILE A 119 5.92 -5.14 3.20
C ILE A 119 4.84 -4.14 2.76
N PRO A 120 4.14 -3.46 3.68
CA PRO A 120 3.24 -2.39 3.33
C PRO A 120 4.01 -1.13 2.93
N LEU A 121 3.49 -0.47 1.92
CA LEU A 121 4.06 0.72 1.31
C LEU A 121 3.14 1.93 1.52
N ARG A 122 3.72 3.12 1.69
CA ARG A 122 3.01 4.38 1.70
C ARG A 122 3.93 5.52 1.29
N GLY A 123 3.43 6.35 0.37
CA GLY A 123 4.16 7.47 -0.19
C GLY A 123 3.23 8.57 -0.67
N ALA A 124 3.75 9.46 -1.51
CA ALA A 124 3.03 10.56 -2.12
C ALA A 124 3.11 10.44 -3.65
N GLY A 125 1.96 10.54 -4.32
CA GLY A 125 1.88 10.73 -5.74
C GLY A 125 1.84 12.22 -6.11
N LEU A 126 1.37 12.53 -7.31
CA LEU A 126 1.25 13.92 -7.77
C LEU A 126 0.19 14.70 -6.98
N TRP A 127 -0.97 14.11 -6.77
CA TRP A 127 -2.10 14.81 -6.15
C TRP A 127 -2.32 14.46 -4.69
N SER A 128 -1.99 13.25 -4.28
CA SER A 128 -2.25 12.79 -2.92
C SER A 128 -1.43 11.56 -2.57
N GLU A 129 -1.85 10.90 -1.49
CA GLU A 129 -1.24 9.69 -1.00
C GLU A 129 -1.41 8.53 -1.98
N ILE A 130 -0.35 7.76 -2.15
CA ILE A 130 -0.34 6.45 -2.78
C ILE A 130 0.10 5.41 -1.74
N TRP A 131 -0.38 4.19 -1.86
CA TRP A 131 -0.03 3.11 -0.94
C TRP A 131 -0.10 1.76 -1.64
N GLY A 132 0.31 0.72 -0.94
CA GLY A 132 0.26 -0.62 -1.47
C GLY A 132 1.03 -1.61 -0.62
N TYR A 133 1.43 -2.69 -1.26
CA TYR A 133 2.24 -3.76 -0.69
C TYR A 133 3.24 -4.25 -1.72
N ILE A 134 4.39 -4.71 -1.25
CA ILE A 134 5.38 -5.43 -2.03
C ILE A 134 5.70 -6.74 -1.35
N ALA A 135 5.68 -7.84 -2.08
CA ALA A 135 6.12 -9.14 -1.62
C ALA A 135 7.51 -9.45 -2.17
N LEU A 136 8.44 -9.76 -1.29
CA LEU A 136 9.77 -10.24 -1.63
C LEU A 136 9.84 -11.74 -1.43
N ARG A 137 10.59 -12.45 -2.30
CA ARG A 137 10.94 -13.85 -2.13
C ARG A 137 11.89 -14.04 -0.93
N GLU A 138 12.16 -15.26 -0.56
CA GLU A 138 13.05 -15.62 0.55
C GLU A 138 14.48 -15.09 0.38
N ASP A 139 14.93 -14.82 -0.84
CA ASP A 139 16.23 -14.22 -1.16
C ASP A 139 16.35 -12.74 -0.77
N ILE A 140 15.24 -12.12 -0.32
CA ILE A 140 15.17 -10.70 0.09
C ILE A 140 15.71 -9.77 -1.01
N ASN A 141 15.49 -10.17 -2.24
CA ASN A 141 15.94 -9.45 -3.43
C ASN A 141 14.90 -9.47 -4.56
N THR A 142 14.27 -10.62 -4.80
CA THR A 142 13.36 -10.80 -5.91
C THR A 142 11.94 -10.41 -5.51
N ILE A 143 11.32 -9.54 -6.28
CA ILE A 143 9.91 -9.18 -6.12
C ILE A 143 9.03 -10.32 -6.62
N LYS A 144 8.14 -10.82 -5.76
CA LYS A 144 7.10 -11.78 -6.15
C LYS A 144 5.92 -11.07 -6.79
N GLY A 145 5.55 -9.91 -6.28
CA GLY A 145 4.46 -9.10 -6.76
C GLY A 145 4.25 -7.86 -5.93
N VAL A 146 3.47 -6.94 -6.46
CA VAL A 146 3.09 -5.69 -5.80
C VAL A 146 1.57 -5.49 -5.89
N SER A 147 1.05 -4.63 -5.05
CA SER A 147 -0.27 -4.03 -5.22
C SER A 147 -0.16 -2.55 -4.91
N PHE A 148 -0.82 -1.71 -5.70
CA PHE A 148 -0.86 -0.27 -5.48
C PHE A 148 -2.28 0.23 -5.47
N ASP A 149 -2.48 1.35 -4.78
CA ASP A 149 -3.72 2.09 -4.75
C ASP A 149 -3.41 3.58 -4.52
N HIS A 150 -4.36 4.44 -4.79
CA HIS A 150 -4.20 5.88 -4.69
C HIS A 150 -5.48 6.56 -4.19
N LYS A 151 -5.33 7.74 -3.64
CA LYS A 151 -6.48 8.52 -3.15
C LYS A 151 -7.17 9.32 -4.24
N SER A 152 -6.40 9.95 -5.14
CA SER A 152 -6.95 10.92 -6.09
C SER A 152 -6.05 11.18 -7.31
N GLU A 153 -5.27 10.20 -7.74
CA GLU A 153 -4.52 10.32 -8.98
C GLU A 153 -5.45 10.37 -10.19
N THR A 154 -5.00 10.97 -11.28
CA THR A 154 -5.81 11.18 -12.49
C THR A 154 -5.92 9.88 -13.29
N ALA A 155 -7.14 9.48 -13.64
CA ALA A 155 -7.40 8.34 -14.52
C ALA A 155 -6.71 8.50 -15.88
N GLY A 156 -6.09 7.43 -16.40
CA GLY A 156 -5.28 7.44 -17.62
C GLY A 156 -3.90 8.08 -17.47
N LEU A 157 -3.53 8.49 -16.25
CA LEU A 157 -2.22 9.04 -15.88
C LEU A 157 -1.72 8.37 -14.60
N GLY A 158 -1.62 9.08 -13.48
CA GLY A 158 -1.12 8.53 -12.22
C GLY A 158 -1.95 7.38 -11.65
N ALA A 159 -3.25 7.30 -11.95
CA ALA A 159 -4.10 6.18 -11.55
C ALA A 159 -3.70 4.84 -12.19
N GLU A 160 -2.94 4.86 -13.29
CA GLU A 160 -2.45 3.64 -13.96
C GLU A 160 -1.52 2.78 -13.07
N ILE A 161 -1.05 3.31 -11.93
CA ILE A 161 -0.31 2.49 -10.95
C ILE A 161 -1.11 1.30 -10.43
N THR A 162 -2.44 1.33 -10.56
CA THR A 162 -3.34 0.24 -10.12
C THR A 162 -3.64 -0.77 -11.22
N GLU A 163 -3.22 -0.51 -12.46
CA GLU A 163 -3.52 -1.38 -13.59
C GLU A 163 -2.59 -2.60 -13.67
N ASP A 164 -3.12 -3.71 -14.12
CA ASP A 164 -2.40 -5.00 -14.16
C ASP A 164 -1.10 -4.90 -14.95
N TRP A 165 -1.06 -4.15 -16.05
CA TRP A 165 0.14 -4.00 -16.86
C TRP A 165 1.30 -3.37 -16.08
N PHE A 166 1.01 -2.36 -15.23
CA PHE A 166 2.01 -1.71 -14.40
C PHE A 166 2.39 -2.58 -13.20
N ILE A 167 1.42 -3.18 -12.52
CA ILE A 167 1.66 -4.09 -11.40
C ILE A 167 2.52 -5.29 -11.83
N ASN A 168 2.21 -5.89 -12.97
CA ASN A 168 2.92 -7.08 -13.46
C ASN A 168 4.34 -6.79 -13.92
N SER A 169 4.68 -5.54 -14.24
CA SER A 169 6.06 -5.17 -14.60
C SER A 169 7.06 -5.39 -13.46
N PHE A 170 6.60 -5.32 -12.20
CA PHE A 170 7.44 -5.57 -11.03
C PHE A 170 7.79 -7.03 -10.77
N ASN A 171 7.06 -7.97 -11.37
CA ASN A 171 7.26 -9.38 -11.12
C ASN A 171 8.67 -9.82 -11.53
N GLU A 172 9.37 -10.52 -10.63
CA GLU A 172 10.75 -11.04 -10.78
C GLU A 172 11.83 -9.94 -10.84
N GLU A 173 11.49 -8.65 -10.72
CA GLU A 173 12.46 -7.58 -10.56
C GLU A 173 13.31 -7.73 -9.31
N LYS A 174 14.53 -7.19 -9.35
CA LYS A 174 15.47 -7.17 -8.23
C LYS A 174 15.46 -5.81 -7.55
N ILE A 175 15.56 -5.80 -6.22
CA ILE A 175 15.69 -4.56 -5.42
C ILE A 175 17.13 -4.26 -5.02
N LYS A 176 18.07 -5.16 -5.34
CA LYS A 176 19.51 -5.00 -5.11
C LYS A 176 20.24 -4.94 -6.43
N ASP A 177 21.31 -4.18 -6.49
CA ASP A 177 22.20 -4.13 -7.65
C ASP A 177 23.06 -5.40 -7.79
N LEU A 178 23.90 -5.42 -8.83
CA LEU A 178 24.83 -6.51 -9.10
C LEU A 178 25.92 -6.69 -8.02
N GLN A 179 26.11 -5.70 -7.15
CA GLN A 179 27.02 -5.75 -6.00
C GLN A 179 26.32 -6.28 -4.74
N GLY A 180 24.98 -6.45 -4.78
CA GLY A 180 24.15 -6.90 -3.68
C GLY A 180 23.70 -5.78 -2.74
N GLU A 181 23.96 -4.52 -3.10
CA GLU A 181 23.51 -3.36 -2.34
C GLU A 181 22.05 -3.02 -2.66
N PHE A 182 21.30 -2.63 -1.65
CA PHE A 182 19.90 -2.24 -1.82
C PHE A 182 19.79 -0.91 -2.58
N VAL A 183 19.06 -0.91 -3.69
CA VAL A 183 18.80 0.27 -4.53
C VAL A 183 17.32 0.56 -4.71
N GLY A 184 16.43 -0.40 -4.41
CA GLY A 184 15.00 -0.27 -4.65
C GLY A 184 14.62 -0.54 -6.10
N ILE A 185 13.50 0.04 -6.55
CA ILE A 185 13.04 0.01 -7.96
C ILE A 185 12.83 1.43 -8.44
N TYR A 186 13.28 1.70 -9.64
CA TYR A 186 13.11 2.96 -10.30
C TYR A 186 12.05 2.88 -11.41
N VAL A 187 11.04 3.71 -11.36
CA VAL A 187 10.10 3.92 -12.47
C VAL A 187 10.73 4.91 -13.46
N SER A 188 11.07 4.43 -14.64
CA SER A 188 11.76 5.19 -15.69
C SER A 188 10.94 6.40 -16.16
N LYS A 189 11.62 7.29 -16.87
CA LYS A 189 10.97 8.39 -17.62
C LYS A 189 10.77 8.05 -19.07
N THR A 190 11.24 6.88 -19.48
CA THR A 190 11.20 6.37 -20.84
C THR A 190 10.62 4.96 -20.86
N ASN A 191 10.31 4.47 -22.06
CA ASN A 191 9.80 3.11 -22.28
C ASN A 191 10.81 2.39 -23.18
N ASN A 192 11.91 1.96 -22.57
CA ASN A 192 13.02 1.33 -23.29
C ASN A 192 12.90 -0.19 -23.31
N ASP A 193 12.21 -0.80 -22.33
CA ASP A 193 11.94 -2.22 -22.23
C ASP A 193 10.45 -2.51 -21.94
N PRO A 194 9.55 -2.26 -22.93
CA PRO A 194 8.09 -2.36 -22.72
C PRO A 194 7.59 -3.73 -22.28
N GLU A 195 8.37 -4.78 -22.50
CA GLU A 195 8.08 -6.15 -22.06
C GLU A 195 8.77 -6.49 -20.74
N ASN A 196 9.58 -5.56 -20.24
CA ASN A 196 10.39 -5.71 -19.04
C ASN A 196 11.17 -7.03 -19.01
N ASN A 197 11.99 -7.25 -20.04
CA ASN A 197 12.77 -8.48 -20.21
C ASN A 197 14.04 -8.50 -19.33
N ASP A 198 14.64 -7.33 -19.04
CA ASP A 198 15.76 -7.22 -18.11
C ASP A 198 15.24 -7.10 -16.66
N LYS A 199 15.32 -8.18 -15.92
CA LYS A 199 14.88 -8.26 -14.52
C LYS A 199 15.98 -7.93 -13.50
N THR A 200 17.06 -7.32 -13.95
CA THR A 200 18.24 -7.07 -13.11
C THR A 200 18.71 -5.61 -13.10
N ASP A 201 18.07 -4.76 -13.87
CA ASP A 201 18.41 -3.34 -14.00
C ASP A 201 17.76 -2.44 -12.92
N ASN A 202 16.88 -3.02 -12.08
CA ASN A 202 16.15 -2.34 -11.03
C ASN A 202 15.20 -1.23 -11.57
N GLU A 203 14.78 -1.34 -12.83
CA GLU A 203 13.99 -0.34 -13.54
C GLU A 203 12.72 -0.95 -14.13
N ILE A 204 11.64 -0.20 -14.16
CA ILE A 204 10.42 -0.48 -14.92
C ILE A 204 10.05 0.72 -15.77
N ASP A 205 9.31 0.49 -16.85
CA ASP A 205 8.94 1.51 -17.80
C ASP A 205 7.97 2.57 -17.24
N ALA A 206 8.01 3.74 -17.83
CA ALA A 206 7.25 4.91 -17.44
C ALA A 206 5.73 4.73 -17.63
N ILE A 207 4.96 5.38 -16.77
CA ILE A 207 3.57 5.70 -17.06
C ILE A 207 3.53 7.00 -17.86
N SER A 208 3.06 6.95 -19.11
CA SER A 208 3.01 8.12 -19.98
C SER A 208 2.22 9.27 -19.35
N GLY A 209 2.87 10.43 -19.23
CA GLY A 209 2.27 11.63 -18.63
C GLY A 209 2.12 11.61 -17.11
N ALA A 210 2.66 10.60 -16.41
CA ALA A 210 2.56 10.46 -14.96
C ALA A 210 3.93 10.34 -14.26
N THR A 211 4.93 11.01 -14.76
CA THR A 211 6.32 10.96 -14.25
C THR A 211 6.40 11.22 -12.74
N ILE A 212 5.67 12.22 -12.22
CA ILE A 212 5.71 12.55 -10.78
C ILE A 212 5.13 11.42 -9.93
N THR A 213 4.05 10.77 -10.40
CA THR A 213 3.49 9.61 -9.68
C THR A 213 4.43 8.41 -9.77
N GLY A 214 5.11 8.21 -10.92
CA GLY A 214 6.15 7.17 -11.07
C GLY A 214 7.35 7.41 -10.14
N ASP A 215 7.88 8.64 -10.09
CA ASP A 215 8.90 9.04 -9.12
C ASP A 215 8.41 8.74 -7.67
N GLY A 216 7.14 9.06 -7.37
CA GLY A 216 6.53 8.76 -6.06
C GLY A 216 6.44 7.27 -5.73
N VAL A 217 6.20 6.40 -6.71
CA VAL A 217 6.25 4.93 -6.53
C VAL A 217 7.67 4.47 -6.22
N SER A 218 8.67 4.99 -6.95
CA SER A 218 10.09 4.68 -6.72
C SER A 218 10.53 5.07 -5.31
N ASP A 219 10.24 6.30 -4.91
CA ASP A 219 10.54 6.84 -3.58
C ASP A 219 9.83 6.02 -2.49
N MET A 220 8.55 5.72 -2.69
CA MET A 220 7.75 4.93 -1.75
C MET A 220 8.35 3.55 -1.50
N ILE A 221 8.75 2.83 -2.55
CA ILE A 221 9.37 1.50 -2.44
C ILE A 221 10.70 1.62 -1.72
N THR A 222 11.58 2.51 -2.18
CA THR A 222 12.93 2.66 -1.65
C THR A 222 12.91 3.06 -0.18
N GLU A 223 12.16 4.11 0.18
CA GLU A 223 12.07 4.58 1.57
C GLU A 223 11.44 3.54 2.51
N ARG A 224 10.40 2.83 2.05
CA ARG A 224 9.72 1.89 2.95
C ARG A 224 10.50 0.60 3.11
N VAL A 225 11.00 -0.01 2.03
CA VAL A 225 11.76 -1.26 2.11
C VAL A 225 13.06 -1.08 2.89
N GLN A 226 13.72 0.08 2.78
CA GLN A 226 14.93 0.39 3.54
C GLN A 226 14.75 0.22 5.06
N ASN A 227 13.57 0.51 5.59
CA ASN A 227 13.28 0.38 7.03
C ASN A 227 13.25 -1.08 7.52
N TYR A 228 13.16 -2.06 6.62
CA TYR A 228 13.14 -3.48 6.95
C TYR A 228 14.52 -4.14 6.83
N LEU A 229 15.50 -3.47 6.25
CA LEU A 229 16.86 -4.01 6.08
C LEU A 229 17.52 -4.42 7.41
N PRO A 230 17.36 -3.69 8.53
CA PRO A 230 17.89 -4.15 9.82
C PRO A 230 17.35 -5.53 10.24
N TYR A 231 16.06 -5.78 10.07
CA TYR A 231 15.46 -7.09 10.36
C TYR A 231 16.01 -8.17 9.42
N PHE A 232 16.07 -7.90 8.14
CA PHE A 232 16.59 -8.85 7.15
C PHE A 232 18.06 -9.19 7.40
N ASN A 233 18.88 -8.21 7.76
CA ASN A 233 20.26 -8.44 8.13
C ASN A 233 20.39 -9.31 9.39
N ASN A 234 19.51 -9.13 10.38
CA ASN A 234 19.51 -9.94 11.59
C ASN A 234 19.22 -11.40 11.28
N ILE A 235 18.17 -11.71 10.49
CA ILE A 235 17.79 -13.11 10.16
C ILE A 235 18.73 -13.79 9.16
N THR A 236 19.52 -13.04 8.40
CA THR A 236 20.48 -13.61 7.43
C THR A 236 21.82 -13.93 8.12
N ASN A 237 22.14 -13.29 9.23
CA ASN A 237 23.38 -13.51 9.98
C ASN A 237 23.24 -14.54 11.11
N GLU A 238 22.05 -15.10 11.35
CA GLU A 238 21.79 -16.22 12.25
C GLU A 238 21.93 -17.56 11.52
#